data_9629049586b6ebe4ad2ccdb2b9027d9f
#
_entry.id   9629049586b6ebe4ad2ccdb2b9027d9f
#
_cell.length_a   1.000
_cell.length_b   1.000
_cell.length_c   1.000
_cell.angle_alpha   90.00
_cell.angle_beta   90.00
_cell.angle_gamma   90.00
#
_symmetry.space_group_name_H-M   'P 1'
#
loop_
_entity.id
_entity.type
_entity.pdbx_description
1 polymer ?
#
loop_
_entity_poly.entity_id
_entity_poly.type
_entity_poly.pdbx_seq_one_letter_code
_entity_poly.pdbx_strand_id
1 'polypeptide(L)'
;VGSEMCIRDRAYPNLKIIEACENISLLSGEEDDTHHHEGETEEEHAHGDVNAHAWMSVSAYETQVQTIADGLSGADPERSSAYQNGAKAYLEKLDGLKKRQEKLKQEISGQSVILFHEAYAYVAEDYGLQVNYLLDLDEERQVSAGEVSDVLSAVRKGHVKYILAEELYGKSMGDTIRKESDAKVLYLDPLNRGTYEKDSYINGMKKNMEILEEAFYAKDH
;
A
#
# COMPACT_ATOMS: atom_id res chain seq x y z
N VAL A 1 2.71 -8.87 -18.07
CA VAL A 1 3.14 -7.45 -18.18
C VAL A 1 3.85 -7.19 -19.51
N GLY A 2 4.76 -8.06 -19.97
CA GLY A 2 5.49 -7.87 -21.24
C GLY A 2 4.63 -7.87 -22.50
N SER A 3 3.53 -8.63 -22.56
CA SER A 3 2.67 -8.72 -23.74
C SER A 3 1.81 -7.47 -23.98
N GLU A 4 1.37 -6.79 -22.93
CA GLU A 4 0.55 -5.59 -23.02
C GLU A 4 1.36 -4.36 -23.48
N MET A 5 2.62 -4.24 -23.03
CA MET A 5 3.53 -3.20 -23.51
C MET A 5 3.80 -3.35 -25.03
N CYS A 6 4.05 -4.58 -25.49
CA CYS A 6 4.26 -4.84 -26.91
C CYS A 6 3.01 -4.53 -27.77
N ILE A 7 1.81 -4.74 -27.27
CA ILE A 7 0.55 -4.42 -27.98
C ILE A 7 0.37 -2.90 -28.06
N ARG A 8 0.64 -2.16 -26.99
CA ARG A 8 0.55 -0.69 -26.97
C ARG A 8 1.55 -0.05 -27.93
N ASP A 9 2.79 -0.48 -27.93
CA ASP A 9 3.86 0.06 -28.78
C ASP A 9 3.55 -0.12 -30.28
N ARG A 10 2.91 -1.23 -30.65
CA ARG A 10 2.50 -1.48 -32.04
C ARG A 10 1.27 -0.66 -32.46
N ALA A 11 0.31 -0.47 -31.55
CA ALA A 11 -0.94 0.23 -31.86
C ALA A 11 -0.78 1.77 -31.81
N TYR A 12 0.13 2.28 -30.99
CA TYR A 12 0.28 3.71 -30.74
C TYR A 12 1.77 4.13 -30.69
N PRO A 13 2.46 4.19 -31.84
CA PRO A 13 3.92 4.43 -31.88
C PRO A 13 4.34 5.82 -31.36
N ASN A 14 3.39 6.75 -31.22
CA ASN A 14 3.65 8.10 -30.67
C ASN A 14 3.20 8.25 -29.22
N LEU A 15 2.73 7.18 -28.58
CA LEU A 15 2.33 7.21 -27.18
C LEU A 15 3.56 7.44 -26.29
N LYS A 16 3.47 8.46 -25.43
CA LYS A 16 4.46 8.67 -24.36
C LYS A 16 3.99 8.00 -23.10
N ILE A 17 4.80 7.10 -22.58
CA ILE A 17 4.53 6.39 -21.32
C ILE A 17 5.41 7.04 -20.25
N ILE A 18 4.81 7.32 -19.10
CA ILE A 18 5.50 7.81 -17.91
C ILE A 18 5.33 6.74 -16.84
N GLU A 19 6.41 6.07 -16.50
CA GLU A 19 6.43 5.05 -15.45
C GLU A 19 6.60 5.73 -14.09
N ALA A 20 5.50 6.02 -13.41
CA ALA A 20 5.52 6.81 -12.18
C ALA A 20 6.33 6.17 -11.04
N CYS A 21 6.53 4.86 -11.06
CA CYS A 21 7.29 4.11 -10.06
C CYS A 21 8.76 3.86 -10.44
N GLU A 22 9.27 4.36 -11.59
CA GLU A 22 10.63 4.12 -12.08
C GLU A 22 11.72 4.40 -11.03
N ASN A 23 11.52 5.42 -10.20
CA ASN A 23 12.50 5.87 -9.20
C ASN A 23 12.13 5.46 -7.76
N ILE A 24 11.34 4.40 -7.60
CA ILE A 24 10.88 3.91 -6.30
C ILE A 24 11.41 2.50 -6.08
N SER A 25 11.97 2.23 -4.90
CA SER A 25 12.22 0.86 -4.45
C SER A 25 10.89 0.24 -4.05
N LEU A 26 10.37 -0.62 -4.91
CA LEU A 26 9.12 -1.33 -4.63
C LEU A 26 9.37 -2.46 -3.63
N LEU A 27 8.39 -2.69 -2.75
CA LEU A 27 8.39 -3.86 -1.88
C LEU A 27 8.15 -5.13 -2.72
N SER A 28 8.67 -6.26 -2.26
CA SER A 28 8.32 -7.56 -2.83
C SER A 28 6.84 -7.84 -2.57
N GLY A 29 6.15 -8.38 -3.56
CA GLY A 29 4.84 -9.00 -3.39
C GLY A 29 4.96 -10.34 -2.68
N GLU A 30 3.84 -10.95 -2.31
CA GLU A 30 3.83 -12.33 -1.85
C GLU A 30 4.21 -13.27 -2.99
N GLU A 31 5.10 -14.22 -2.73
CA GLU A 31 5.29 -15.37 -3.61
C GLU A 31 4.08 -16.30 -3.38
N ASP A 32 3.31 -16.56 -4.43
CA ASP A 32 2.24 -17.55 -4.39
C ASP A 32 2.85 -18.96 -4.31
N ASP A 33 3.08 -19.45 -3.10
CA ASP A 33 3.64 -20.77 -2.80
C ASP A 33 2.77 -21.95 -3.31
N THR A 34 1.71 -21.69 -4.09
CA THR A 34 0.74 -22.72 -4.48
C THR A 34 1.00 -23.43 -5.80
N HIS A 35 2.05 -23.08 -6.58
CA HIS A 35 2.36 -23.72 -7.86
C HIS A 35 3.79 -24.24 -7.98
N HIS A 36 4.12 -25.32 -7.24
CA HIS A 36 5.18 -26.22 -7.65
C HIS A 36 4.74 -26.99 -8.90
N HIS A 37 5.02 -26.47 -10.08
CA HIS A 37 5.15 -27.27 -11.29
C HIS A 37 6.63 -27.73 -11.41
N GLU A 38 6.85 -29.02 -11.13
CA GLU A 38 8.11 -29.67 -11.46
C GLU A 38 8.30 -29.67 -12.98
N GLY A 39 9.34 -29.01 -13.43
CA GLY A 39 9.95 -29.19 -14.73
C GLY A 39 9.70 -28.05 -15.72
N GLU A 40 10.55 -27.03 -15.66
CA GLU A 40 11.08 -26.37 -16.87
C GLU A 40 12.36 -25.60 -16.52
N THR A 41 13.26 -25.55 -17.51
CA THR A 41 14.68 -25.18 -17.48
C THR A 41 15.00 -23.79 -16.96
N GLU A 42 16.07 -23.71 -16.14
CA GLU A 42 16.73 -22.50 -15.66
C GLU A 42 17.16 -21.59 -16.83
N GLU A 43 16.42 -20.55 -17.14
CA GLU A 43 16.83 -19.27 -17.71
C GLU A 43 15.60 -18.36 -17.89
N GLU A 44 14.85 -18.08 -16.82
CA GLU A 44 13.95 -16.93 -16.79
C GLU A 44 14.21 -16.09 -15.56
N HIS A 45 14.46 -14.82 -15.81
CA HIS A 45 14.67 -13.78 -14.82
C HIS A 45 13.54 -13.84 -13.78
N ALA A 46 13.89 -14.20 -12.55
CA ALA A 46 13.01 -14.10 -11.40
C ALA A 46 12.66 -12.62 -11.18
N HIS A 47 11.66 -12.16 -11.90
CA HIS A 47 10.89 -11.00 -11.49
C HIS A 47 9.95 -11.50 -10.39
N GLY A 48 10.44 -11.52 -9.16
CA GLY A 48 9.56 -11.68 -7.99
C GLY A 48 8.42 -10.69 -8.16
N ASP A 49 7.20 -11.13 -7.92
CA ASP A 49 6.05 -10.23 -7.98
C ASP A 49 6.33 -9.05 -7.07
N VAL A 50 6.17 -7.83 -7.60
CA VAL A 50 6.37 -6.60 -6.84
C VAL A 50 5.03 -6.14 -6.30
N ASN A 51 5.00 -5.69 -5.06
CA ASN A 51 3.83 -5.07 -4.47
C ASN A 51 3.58 -3.71 -5.15
N ALA A 52 2.49 -3.64 -5.91
CA ALA A 52 2.16 -2.48 -6.74
C ALA A 52 1.63 -1.26 -5.96
N HIS A 53 1.35 -1.40 -4.66
CA HIS A 53 0.62 -0.40 -3.86
C HIS A 53 1.52 0.74 -3.32
N ALA A 54 2.53 1.15 -4.08
CA ALA A 54 3.53 2.15 -3.68
C ALA A 54 2.92 3.50 -3.27
N TRP A 55 1.73 3.86 -3.80
CA TRP A 55 1.04 5.08 -3.40
C TRP A 55 0.60 5.11 -1.93
N MET A 56 0.59 3.96 -1.23
CA MET A 56 0.29 3.89 0.20
C MET A 56 1.42 4.44 1.07
N SER A 57 2.63 4.59 0.53
CA SER A 57 3.72 5.37 1.14
C SER A 57 3.67 6.82 0.68
N VAL A 58 3.63 7.77 1.63
CA VAL A 58 3.66 9.20 1.31
C VAL A 58 4.95 9.56 0.58
N SER A 59 6.09 9.00 0.99
CA SER A 59 7.38 9.28 0.35
C SER A 59 7.47 8.72 -1.07
N ALA A 60 6.94 7.52 -1.31
CA ALA A 60 6.86 6.96 -2.65
C ALA A 60 5.92 7.78 -3.54
N TYR A 61 4.79 8.23 -2.99
CA TYR A 61 3.85 9.06 -3.73
C TYR A 61 4.43 10.44 -4.09
N GLU A 62 5.24 11.06 -3.21
CA GLU A 62 6.01 12.27 -3.55
C GLU A 62 6.90 12.04 -4.77
N THR A 63 7.59 10.89 -4.82
CA THR A 63 8.42 10.50 -5.96
C THR A 63 7.59 10.31 -7.23
N GLN A 64 6.41 9.65 -7.13
CA GLN A 64 5.49 9.49 -8.26
C GLN A 64 5.05 10.85 -8.82
N VAL A 65 4.67 11.79 -7.95
CA VAL A 65 4.26 13.15 -8.35
C VAL A 65 5.37 13.86 -9.13
N GLN A 66 6.62 13.78 -8.65
CA GLN A 66 7.77 14.41 -9.33
C GLN A 66 8.08 13.71 -10.66
N THR A 67 8.11 12.37 -10.68
CA THR A 67 8.35 11.60 -11.91
C THR A 67 7.32 11.92 -13.01
N ILE A 68 6.04 12.02 -12.62
CA ILE A 68 4.96 12.43 -13.55
C ILE A 68 5.19 13.86 -14.08
N ALA A 69 5.55 14.81 -13.22
CA ALA A 69 5.79 16.18 -13.63
C ALA A 69 6.97 16.30 -14.59
N ASP A 70 8.06 15.55 -14.35
CA ASP A 70 9.24 15.51 -15.19
C ASP A 70 8.92 14.86 -16.55
N GLY A 71 8.20 13.74 -16.55
CA GLY A 71 7.75 13.08 -17.76
C GLY A 71 6.84 13.95 -18.62
N LEU A 72 5.87 14.66 -18.01
CA LEU A 72 5.00 15.61 -18.68
C LEU A 72 5.80 16.79 -19.25
N SER A 73 6.77 17.31 -18.49
CA SER A 73 7.66 18.40 -18.92
C SER A 73 8.51 18.00 -20.13
N GLY A 74 8.99 16.75 -20.17
CA GLY A 74 9.71 16.20 -21.31
C GLY A 74 8.83 15.97 -22.54
N ALA A 75 7.57 15.55 -22.33
CA ALA A 75 6.61 15.32 -23.42
C ALA A 75 6.04 16.62 -24.00
N ASP A 76 5.92 17.67 -23.18
CA ASP A 76 5.36 18.97 -23.53
C ASP A 76 6.18 20.11 -22.91
N PRO A 77 7.35 20.44 -23.52
CA PRO A 77 8.26 21.45 -22.98
C PRO A 77 7.67 22.85 -22.88
N GLU A 78 6.71 23.20 -23.74
CA GLU A 78 6.08 24.53 -23.73
C GLU A 78 5.30 24.79 -22.44
N ARG A 79 4.75 23.72 -21.82
CA ARG A 79 4.01 23.79 -20.56
C ARG A 79 4.78 23.28 -19.34
N SER A 80 6.08 23.01 -19.49
CA SER A 80 6.92 22.46 -18.42
C SER A 80 6.78 23.24 -17.10
N SER A 81 6.84 24.59 -17.16
CA SER A 81 6.70 25.42 -15.96
C SER A 81 5.36 25.21 -15.23
N ALA A 82 4.26 24.94 -15.97
CA ALA A 82 2.96 24.68 -15.35
C ALA A 82 2.95 23.34 -14.62
N TYR A 83 3.53 22.28 -15.23
CA TYR A 83 3.64 20.98 -14.61
C TYR A 83 4.50 21.01 -13.35
N GLN A 84 5.67 21.63 -13.41
CA GLN A 84 6.58 21.76 -12.26
C GLN A 84 5.96 22.58 -11.12
N ASN A 85 5.30 23.69 -11.42
CA ASN A 85 4.64 24.51 -10.42
C ASN A 85 3.45 23.75 -9.77
N GLY A 86 2.69 22.97 -10.56
CA GLY A 86 1.62 22.13 -10.06
C GLY A 86 2.15 21.06 -9.09
N ALA A 87 3.20 20.34 -9.49
CA ALA A 87 3.85 19.34 -8.66
C ALA A 87 4.38 19.97 -7.36
N LYS A 88 5.12 21.08 -7.44
CA LYS A 88 5.63 21.78 -6.26
C LYS A 88 4.53 22.12 -5.27
N ALA A 89 3.43 22.72 -5.73
CA ALA A 89 2.31 23.09 -4.86
C ALA A 89 1.63 21.87 -4.22
N TYR A 90 1.64 20.73 -4.91
CA TYR A 90 1.09 19.47 -4.38
C TYR A 90 2.04 18.81 -3.37
N LEU A 91 3.34 18.80 -3.67
CA LEU A 91 4.38 18.29 -2.77
C LEU A 91 4.42 19.06 -1.44
N GLU A 92 4.20 20.39 -1.46
CA GLU A 92 4.08 21.20 -0.23
C GLU A 92 2.92 20.71 0.67
N LYS A 93 1.83 20.19 0.09
CA LYS A 93 0.72 19.58 0.87
C LYS A 93 1.10 18.21 1.42
N LEU A 94 1.83 17.39 0.64
CA LEU A 94 2.31 16.08 1.06
C LEU A 94 3.33 16.18 2.19
N ASP A 95 4.19 17.19 2.20
CA ASP A 95 5.14 17.45 3.30
C ASP A 95 4.43 17.59 4.66
N GLY A 96 3.22 18.14 4.66
CA GLY A 96 2.38 18.18 5.86
C GLY A 96 1.95 16.81 6.37
N LEU A 97 1.63 15.88 5.46
CA LEU A 97 1.33 14.48 5.81
C LEU A 97 2.57 13.76 6.32
N LYS A 98 3.70 13.94 5.64
CA LYS A 98 4.97 13.32 6.01
C LYS A 98 5.43 13.70 7.43
N LYS A 99 5.35 14.98 7.78
CA LYS A 99 5.65 15.44 9.15
C LYS A 99 4.74 14.81 10.20
N ARG A 100 3.45 14.65 9.88
CA ARG A 100 2.49 13.97 10.77
C ARG A 100 2.83 12.49 10.90
N GLN A 101 3.16 11.83 9.81
CA GLN A 101 3.59 10.43 9.75
C GLN A 101 4.86 10.21 10.60
N GLU A 102 5.90 11.04 10.42
CA GLU A 102 7.13 10.93 11.18
C GLU A 102 6.90 11.06 12.70
N LYS A 103 6.00 11.96 13.11
CA LYS A 103 5.63 12.08 14.52
C LYS A 103 4.95 10.82 15.04
N LEU A 104 3.98 10.28 14.30
CA LEU A 104 3.29 9.05 14.71
C LEU A 104 4.25 7.85 14.72
N LYS A 105 5.15 7.76 13.74
CA LYS A 105 6.20 6.73 13.69
C LYS A 105 7.04 6.66 14.97
N GLN A 106 7.41 7.81 15.54
CA GLN A 106 8.19 7.85 16.80
C GLN A 106 7.47 7.18 17.97
N GLU A 107 6.13 7.18 17.94
CA GLU A 107 5.30 6.63 19.03
C GLU A 107 4.97 5.15 18.83
N ILE A 108 4.83 4.69 17.56
CA ILE A 108 4.28 3.37 17.24
C ILE A 108 5.29 2.40 16.62
N SER A 109 6.48 2.85 16.28
CA SER A 109 7.52 2.00 15.67
C SER A 109 7.82 0.79 16.56
N GLY A 110 7.98 -0.38 15.93
CA GLY A 110 8.20 -1.66 16.60
C GLY A 110 6.93 -2.35 17.12
N GLN A 111 5.76 -1.73 17.00
CA GLN A 111 4.50 -2.39 17.34
C GLN A 111 4.21 -3.52 16.34
N SER A 112 3.74 -4.66 16.87
CA SER A 112 3.37 -5.83 16.07
C SER A 112 1.97 -5.66 15.46
N VAL A 113 1.85 -5.96 14.17
CA VAL A 113 0.59 -5.90 13.42
C VAL A 113 0.38 -7.16 12.56
N ILE A 114 -0.86 -7.39 12.17
CA ILE A 114 -1.25 -8.31 11.11
C ILE A 114 -1.86 -7.49 9.99
N LEU A 115 -1.60 -7.88 8.74
CA LEU A 115 -2.16 -7.22 7.57
C LEU A 115 -3.19 -8.13 6.92
N PHE A 116 -4.33 -7.57 6.50
CA PHE A 116 -5.35 -8.26 5.70
C PHE A 116 -5.36 -7.81 4.23
N HIS A 117 -4.33 -7.08 3.82
CA HIS A 117 -4.09 -6.70 2.44
C HIS A 117 -2.64 -6.25 2.29
N GLU A 118 -1.96 -6.70 1.23
CA GLU A 118 -0.55 -6.39 0.97
C GLU A 118 -0.29 -4.88 0.78
N ALA A 119 -1.30 -4.09 0.39
CA ALA A 119 -1.20 -2.63 0.29
C ALA A 119 -0.68 -1.99 1.59
N TYR A 120 -1.02 -2.57 2.74
CA TYR A 120 -0.61 -2.04 4.05
C TYR A 120 0.83 -2.40 4.43
N ALA A 121 1.56 -3.17 3.61
CA ALA A 121 2.99 -3.39 3.80
C ALA A 121 3.78 -2.07 3.71
N TYR A 122 3.42 -1.19 2.77
CA TYR A 122 4.00 0.15 2.69
C TYR A 122 3.67 1.02 3.91
N VAL A 123 2.47 0.88 4.46
CA VAL A 123 2.10 1.54 5.71
C VAL A 123 2.95 1.00 6.86
N ALA A 124 3.10 -0.33 6.97
CA ALA A 124 3.90 -0.94 8.02
C ALA A 124 5.37 -0.49 7.94
N GLU A 125 5.97 -0.43 6.76
CA GLU A 125 7.33 0.07 6.55
C GLU A 125 7.47 1.55 6.93
N ASP A 126 6.57 2.39 6.43
CA ASP A 126 6.57 3.83 6.68
C ASP A 126 6.51 4.16 8.17
N TYR A 127 5.72 3.41 8.93
CA TYR A 127 5.59 3.60 10.39
C TYR A 127 6.52 2.74 11.23
N GLY A 128 7.33 1.86 10.60
CA GLY A 128 8.25 0.96 11.32
C GLY A 128 7.52 -0.09 12.14
N LEU A 129 6.35 -0.55 11.70
CA LEU A 129 5.59 -1.61 12.33
C LEU A 129 6.19 -2.98 11.98
N GLN A 130 6.02 -3.95 12.88
CA GLN A 130 6.47 -5.32 12.66
C GLN A 130 5.31 -6.18 12.17
N VAL A 131 5.37 -6.64 10.93
CA VAL A 131 4.35 -7.50 10.34
C VAL A 131 4.59 -8.94 10.82
N ASN A 132 3.65 -9.48 11.59
CA ASN A 132 3.71 -10.85 12.11
C ASN A 132 3.01 -11.87 11.22
N TYR A 133 2.07 -11.42 10.42
CA TYR A 133 1.32 -12.26 9.49
C TYR A 133 0.66 -11.38 8.44
N LEU A 134 0.62 -11.86 7.21
CA LEU A 134 -0.13 -11.28 6.11
C LEU A 134 -1.18 -12.30 5.65
N LEU A 135 -2.43 -11.88 5.59
CA LEU A 135 -3.53 -12.61 4.97
C LEU A 135 -4.07 -11.72 3.87
N ASP A 136 -3.72 -12.02 2.62
CA ASP A 136 -4.12 -11.17 1.52
C ASP A 136 -5.60 -11.36 1.17
N LEU A 137 -6.38 -10.30 1.43
CA LEU A 137 -7.81 -10.20 1.16
C LEU A 137 -8.04 -8.96 0.28
N ASP A 138 -7.66 -9.06 -0.98
CA ASP A 138 -7.80 -8.00 -1.98
C ASP A 138 -9.04 -8.18 -2.89
N GLU A 139 -9.67 -9.35 -2.81
CA GLU A 139 -10.85 -9.72 -3.59
C GLU A 139 -11.93 -10.41 -2.74
N GLU A 140 -13.13 -10.54 -3.31
CA GLU A 140 -14.23 -11.26 -2.66
C GLU A 140 -14.00 -12.78 -2.73
N ARG A 141 -13.54 -13.34 -1.62
CA ARG A 141 -13.34 -14.79 -1.45
C ARG A 141 -13.79 -15.28 -0.07
N GLN A 142 -13.98 -16.56 0.04
CA GLN A 142 -14.27 -17.18 1.35
C GLN A 142 -12.95 -17.42 2.10
N VAL A 143 -12.91 -16.97 3.34
CA VAL A 143 -11.82 -17.28 4.26
C VAL A 143 -12.05 -18.66 4.86
N SER A 144 -11.04 -19.52 4.80
CA SER A 144 -11.10 -20.88 5.34
C SER A 144 -10.97 -20.90 6.87
N ALA A 145 -11.44 -21.97 7.50
CA ALA A 145 -11.25 -22.17 8.94
C ALA A 145 -9.76 -22.29 9.33
N GLY A 146 -8.90 -22.74 8.41
CA GLY A 146 -7.45 -22.79 8.59
C GLY A 146 -6.87 -21.37 8.71
N GLU A 147 -7.17 -20.49 7.77
CA GLU A 147 -6.73 -19.09 7.79
C GLU A 147 -7.20 -18.35 9.05
N VAL A 148 -8.44 -18.58 9.49
CA VAL A 148 -8.93 -18.03 10.78
C VAL A 148 -8.06 -18.52 11.94
N SER A 149 -7.74 -19.81 11.98
CA SER A 149 -6.89 -20.41 13.02
C SER A 149 -5.47 -19.84 12.99
N ASP A 150 -4.91 -19.63 11.81
CA ASP A 150 -3.55 -19.10 11.63
C ASP A 150 -3.47 -17.65 12.09
N VAL A 151 -4.43 -16.81 11.72
CA VAL A 151 -4.52 -15.41 12.19
C VAL A 151 -4.67 -15.37 13.71
N LEU A 152 -5.56 -16.17 14.31
CA LEU A 152 -5.70 -16.23 15.77
C LEU A 152 -4.44 -16.74 16.48
N SER A 153 -3.72 -17.66 15.84
CA SER A 153 -2.41 -18.14 16.34
C SER A 153 -1.37 -17.02 16.27
N ALA A 154 -1.31 -16.27 15.17
CA ALA A 154 -0.40 -15.13 15.01
C ALA A 154 -0.71 -14.02 16.02
N VAL A 155 -1.99 -13.70 16.26
CA VAL A 155 -2.43 -12.75 17.29
C VAL A 155 -1.87 -13.15 18.66
N ARG A 156 -2.07 -14.42 19.05
CA ARG A 156 -1.63 -14.92 20.38
C ARG A 156 -0.11 -14.97 20.51
N LYS A 157 0.58 -15.56 19.52
CA LYS A 157 2.04 -15.75 19.56
C LYS A 157 2.80 -14.43 19.44
N GLY A 158 2.33 -13.54 18.58
CA GLY A 158 2.94 -12.23 18.33
C GLY A 158 2.50 -11.14 19.30
N HIS A 159 1.58 -11.43 20.23
CA HIS A 159 0.96 -10.42 21.10
C HIS A 159 0.42 -9.23 20.31
N VAL A 160 -0.16 -9.52 19.12
CA VAL A 160 -0.63 -8.53 18.19
C VAL A 160 -1.91 -7.88 18.71
N LYS A 161 -1.88 -6.55 18.85
CA LYS A 161 -3.04 -5.77 19.29
C LYS A 161 -3.84 -5.18 18.12
N TYR A 162 -3.21 -4.98 16.97
CA TYR A 162 -3.79 -4.27 15.84
C TYR A 162 -3.67 -5.06 14.54
N ILE A 163 -4.75 -5.08 13.77
CA ILE A 163 -4.84 -5.66 12.44
C ILE A 163 -5.22 -4.56 11.48
N LEU A 164 -4.47 -4.39 10.40
CA LEU A 164 -4.78 -3.43 9.34
C LEU A 164 -5.55 -4.14 8.24
N ALA A 165 -6.72 -3.64 7.89
CA ALA A 165 -7.63 -4.29 6.95
C ALA A 165 -8.32 -3.27 6.05
N GLU A 166 -8.72 -3.68 4.84
CA GLU A 166 -9.72 -2.96 4.06
C GLU A 166 -11.12 -3.37 4.53
N GLU A 167 -12.04 -2.41 4.70
CA GLU A 167 -13.40 -2.73 5.19
C GLU A 167 -14.15 -3.62 4.21
N LEU A 168 -13.98 -3.40 2.89
CA LEU A 168 -14.75 -4.07 1.87
C LEU A 168 -14.56 -5.60 1.90
N TYR A 169 -13.34 -6.07 1.97
CA TYR A 169 -13.00 -7.50 1.92
C TYR A 169 -12.64 -8.09 3.28
N GLY A 170 -12.05 -7.28 4.17
CA GLY A 170 -11.57 -7.72 5.48
C GLY A 170 -12.62 -7.74 6.60
N LYS A 171 -13.83 -7.16 6.38
CA LYS A 171 -14.82 -6.98 7.46
C LYS A 171 -15.30 -8.29 8.07
N SER A 172 -15.62 -9.28 7.25
CA SER A 172 -16.13 -10.58 7.74
C SER A 172 -15.10 -11.29 8.62
N MET A 173 -13.85 -11.31 8.18
CA MET A 173 -12.73 -11.86 8.95
C MET A 173 -12.47 -11.05 10.21
N GLY A 174 -12.46 -9.72 10.10
CA GLY A 174 -12.29 -8.82 11.23
C GLY A 174 -13.36 -9.01 12.31
N ASP A 175 -14.61 -9.22 11.94
CA ASP A 175 -15.70 -9.50 12.88
C ASP A 175 -15.52 -10.85 13.59
N THR A 176 -14.95 -11.84 12.90
CA THR A 176 -14.60 -13.14 13.49
C THR A 176 -13.48 -13.01 14.50
N ILE A 177 -12.40 -12.33 14.14
CA ILE A 177 -11.24 -12.13 15.03
C ILE A 177 -11.61 -11.34 16.29
N ARG A 178 -12.46 -10.30 16.16
CA ARG A 178 -12.94 -9.52 17.31
C ARG A 178 -13.78 -10.32 18.32
N LYS A 179 -14.42 -11.43 17.90
CA LYS A 179 -15.16 -12.31 18.80
C LYS A 179 -14.26 -13.30 19.55
N GLU A 180 -13.12 -13.65 18.94
CA GLU A 180 -12.24 -14.72 19.40
C GLU A 180 -10.94 -14.19 20.02
N SER A 181 -10.72 -12.86 20.01
CA SER A 181 -9.53 -12.21 20.55
C SER A 181 -9.77 -10.75 20.95
N ASP A 182 -8.84 -10.15 21.69
CA ASP A 182 -8.85 -8.73 22.05
C ASP A 182 -8.20 -7.82 20.97
N ALA A 183 -7.80 -8.39 19.82
CA ALA A 183 -7.20 -7.62 18.74
C ALA A 183 -8.21 -6.64 18.11
N LYS A 184 -7.74 -5.42 17.90
CA LYS A 184 -8.52 -4.36 17.24
C LYS A 184 -8.25 -4.38 15.75
N VAL A 185 -9.30 -4.40 14.93
CA VAL A 185 -9.18 -4.30 13.47
C VAL A 185 -9.39 -2.85 13.07
N LEU A 186 -8.35 -2.27 12.43
CA LEU A 186 -8.32 -0.91 11.94
C LEU A 186 -8.58 -0.95 10.44
N TYR A 187 -9.70 -0.38 10.02
CA TYR A 187 -10.07 -0.33 8.62
C TYR A 187 -9.49 0.91 7.97
N LEU A 188 -8.46 0.70 7.15
CA LEU A 188 -7.81 1.75 6.37
C LEU A 188 -8.33 1.71 4.93
N ASP A 189 -8.40 2.87 4.29
CA ASP A 189 -8.71 3.00 2.87
C ASP A 189 -7.43 2.71 2.06
N PRO A 190 -7.40 1.72 1.15
CA PRO A 190 -6.25 1.47 0.29
C PRO A 190 -6.07 2.52 -0.82
N LEU A 191 -6.95 3.53 -0.89
CA LEU A 191 -6.89 4.67 -1.82
C LEU A 191 -6.87 4.26 -3.31
N ASN A 192 -7.38 3.08 -3.63
CA ASN A 192 -7.59 2.60 -5.00
C ASN A 192 -8.91 3.10 -5.60
N ARG A 193 -9.77 3.71 -4.78
CA ARG A 193 -11.03 4.35 -5.15
C ARG A 193 -11.03 5.76 -4.56
N GLY A 194 -11.45 6.73 -5.33
CA GLY A 194 -11.46 8.12 -4.86
C GLY A 194 -12.61 8.90 -5.45
N THR A 195 -12.61 10.18 -5.16
CA THR A 195 -13.45 11.18 -5.81
C THR A 195 -12.61 11.92 -6.87
N TYR A 196 -13.26 12.57 -7.84
CA TYR A 196 -12.57 13.41 -8.84
C TYR A 196 -12.14 14.77 -8.26
N GLU A 197 -11.77 14.79 -6.96
CA GLU A 197 -11.32 15.97 -6.24
C GLU A 197 -9.79 16.00 -6.18
N LYS A 198 -9.21 17.20 -6.33
CA LYS A 198 -7.75 17.39 -6.35
C LYS A 198 -7.06 16.91 -5.08
N ASP A 199 -7.72 16.97 -3.95
CA ASP A 199 -7.19 16.58 -2.64
C ASP A 199 -7.72 15.22 -2.16
N SER A 200 -8.30 14.41 -3.05
CA SER A 200 -8.86 13.09 -2.71
C SER A 200 -7.85 12.20 -1.98
N TYR A 201 -6.64 12.04 -2.54
CA TYR A 201 -5.56 11.28 -1.92
C TYR A 201 -5.16 11.85 -0.55
N ILE A 202 -4.92 13.15 -0.47
CA ILE A 202 -4.50 13.82 0.78
C ILE A 202 -5.55 13.62 1.88
N ASN A 203 -6.84 13.75 1.53
CA ASN A 203 -7.93 13.58 2.47
C ASN A 203 -8.07 12.12 2.92
N GLY A 204 -7.88 11.15 2.02
CA GLY A 204 -7.88 9.73 2.36
C GLY A 204 -6.71 9.36 3.28
N MET A 205 -5.49 9.80 2.96
CA MET A 205 -4.32 9.59 3.83
C MET A 205 -4.50 10.22 5.22
N LYS A 206 -5.09 11.42 5.31
CA LYS A 206 -5.40 12.03 6.61
C LYS A 206 -6.32 11.16 7.44
N LYS A 207 -7.37 10.58 6.84
CA LYS A 207 -8.30 9.68 7.53
C LYS A 207 -7.60 8.41 8.01
N ASN A 208 -6.76 7.82 7.16
CA ASN A 208 -5.95 6.66 7.55
C ASN A 208 -5.04 6.98 8.76
N MET A 209 -4.38 8.14 8.73
CA MET A 209 -3.56 8.60 9.86
C MET A 209 -4.39 8.83 11.12
N GLU A 210 -5.59 9.40 11.02
CA GLU A 210 -6.50 9.61 12.15
C GLU A 210 -6.88 8.27 12.80
N ILE A 211 -7.21 7.25 12.00
CA ILE A 211 -7.52 5.90 12.51
C ILE A 211 -6.34 5.31 13.28
N LEU A 212 -5.12 5.44 12.72
CA LEU A 212 -3.91 4.96 13.39
C LEU A 212 -3.65 5.74 14.70
N GLU A 213 -3.72 7.07 14.66
CA GLU A 213 -3.54 7.92 15.84
C GLU A 213 -4.54 7.58 16.94
N GLU A 214 -5.83 7.48 16.62
CA GLU A 214 -6.87 7.11 17.59
C GLU A 214 -6.62 5.75 18.22
N ALA A 215 -6.18 4.77 17.42
CA ALA A 215 -5.93 3.43 17.91
C ALA A 215 -4.71 3.36 18.83
N PHE A 216 -3.60 3.99 18.43
CA PHE A 216 -2.34 3.88 19.14
C PHE A 216 -2.15 4.91 20.27
N TYR A 217 -2.82 6.08 20.20
CA TYR A 217 -2.82 7.07 21.30
C TYR A 217 -3.91 6.81 22.34
N ALA A 218 -4.95 6.03 22.00
CA ALA A 218 -5.91 5.61 23.02
C ALA A 218 -5.15 4.74 24.04
N LYS A 219 -4.60 5.40 25.08
CA LYS A 219 -4.04 4.69 26.22
C LYS A 219 -5.14 3.79 26.76
N ASP A 220 -4.79 2.53 27.01
CA ASP A 220 -5.66 1.57 27.70
C ASP A 220 -6.19 2.23 29.00
N HIS A 221 -7.43 2.70 28.96
CA HIS A 221 -8.17 3.16 30.13
C HIS A 221 -9.12 2.05 30.56
#